data_0c07bda3f2cf961502fd68d0830c71a4
#
_entry.id   0c07bda3f2cf961502fd68d0830c71a4
#
_cell.length_a   1.000
_cell.length_b   1.000
_cell.length_c   1.000
_cell.angle_alpha   90.00
_cell.angle_beta   90.00
_cell.angle_gamma   90.00
#
_symmetry.space_group_name_H-M   'P 1'
#
loop_
_entity.id
_entity.type
_entity.pdbx_description
1 polymer ?
#
loop_
_entity_poly.entity_id
_entity_poly.type
_entity_poly.pdbx_seq_one_letter_code
_entity_poly.pdbx_strand_id
1 'polypeptide(L)'
;MTETARSEASPANLVARLRAAGCAFAEEEAQILLAAAADAVSLERLVQRRVVGEPLEYVVGAVEFGGLRVSLMPGVFVPRQRSVLLVEIAAELAASAATIVDLCCGSGALGAVLATRLPGASIIAADIDPIATECAGVNLAGRGQVYLGDLFEALPQAMRGRIDLVVCNAPYVPTSAIAMMPPEARVHEPQATLDGGADGLDLLRRVAREAVPWMASSSHLVMEVGESQADTARQIFAAAGFAASIRRDDDRGAVAVVGTRDATDRA
;
A
#
# COMPACT_ATOMS: atom_id res chain seq x y z
N MET A 1 -15.34 -37.33 -15.78
CA MET A 1 -15.82 -36.33 -14.81
C MET A 1 -17.26 -36.69 -14.45
N THR A 2 -17.48 -37.08 -13.20
CA THR A 2 -18.79 -37.48 -12.71
C THR A 2 -19.72 -36.26 -12.58
N GLU A 3 -21.01 -36.46 -12.71
CA GLU A 3 -22.09 -35.45 -12.65
C GLU A 3 -22.06 -34.66 -11.32
N THR A 4 -21.58 -35.29 -10.23
CA THR A 4 -21.34 -34.69 -8.90
C THR A 4 -20.28 -33.59 -8.95
N ALA A 5 -19.17 -33.78 -9.66
CA ALA A 5 -18.10 -32.76 -9.77
C ALA A 5 -18.53 -31.55 -10.61
N ARG A 6 -19.48 -31.69 -11.54
CA ARG A 6 -20.07 -30.54 -12.26
C ARG A 6 -21.04 -29.73 -11.42
N SER A 7 -21.77 -30.39 -10.48
CA SER A 7 -22.68 -29.71 -9.56
C SER A 7 -21.94 -28.90 -8.51
N GLU A 8 -20.79 -29.34 -8.05
CA GLU A 8 -19.97 -28.66 -7.03
C GLU A 8 -19.27 -27.39 -7.56
N ALA A 9 -18.95 -27.37 -8.85
CA ALA A 9 -18.30 -26.23 -9.52
C ALA A 9 -19.28 -25.22 -10.14
N SER A 10 -20.59 -25.32 -9.84
CA SER A 10 -21.54 -24.33 -10.36
C SER A 10 -21.31 -22.96 -9.71
N PRO A 11 -21.39 -21.82 -10.44
CA PRO A 11 -21.24 -20.50 -9.87
C PRO A 11 -22.16 -20.23 -8.67
N ALA A 12 -23.39 -20.77 -8.70
CA ALA A 12 -24.37 -20.61 -7.60
C ALA A 12 -23.93 -21.35 -6.32
N ASN A 13 -23.32 -22.54 -6.43
CA ASN A 13 -22.80 -23.28 -5.29
C ASN A 13 -21.56 -22.58 -4.71
N LEU A 14 -20.68 -22.05 -5.57
CA LEU A 14 -19.52 -21.28 -5.15
C LEU A 14 -19.92 -20.05 -4.30
N VAL A 15 -20.86 -19.25 -4.81
CA VAL A 15 -21.41 -18.09 -4.08
C VAL A 15 -22.03 -18.51 -2.73
N ALA A 16 -22.78 -19.62 -2.71
CA ALA A 16 -23.37 -20.12 -1.48
C ALA A 16 -22.32 -20.50 -0.43
N ARG A 17 -21.21 -21.14 -0.85
CA ARG A 17 -20.10 -21.51 0.03
C ARG A 17 -19.38 -20.28 0.62
N LEU A 18 -19.08 -19.30 -0.23
CA LEU A 18 -18.44 -18.04 0.19
C LEU A 18 -19.32 -17.26 1.16
N ARG A 19 -20.63 -17.19 0.87
CA ARG A 19 -21.60 -16.53 1.75
C ARG A 19 -21.73 -17.23 3.10
N ALA A 20 -21.75 -18.56 3.13
CA ALA A 20 -21.75 -19.34 4.35
C ALA A 20 -20.46 -19.15 5.17
N ALA A 21 -19.35 -18.85 4.54
CA ALA A 21 -18.07 -18.50 5.18
C ALA A 21 -18.00 -17.04 5.66
N GLY A 22 -19.03 -16.21 5.41
CA GLY A 22 -19.09 -14.82 5.85
C GLY A 22 -18.55 -13.80 4.86
N CYS A 23 -18.26 -14.19 3.61
CA CYS A 23 -17.83 -13.26 2.57
C CYS A 23 -18.99 -12.31 2.21
N ALA A 24 -18.78 -11.01 2.44
CA ALA A 24 -19.81 -9.98 2.19
C ALA A 24 -20.09 -9.77 0.70
N PHE A 25 -19.07 -9.94 -0.15
CA PHE A 25 -19.12 -9.74 -1.60
C PHE A 25 -18.96 -11.07 -2.34
N ALA A 26 -19.74 -12.10 -1.92
CA ALA A 26 -19.58 -13.48 -2.37
C ALA A 26 -19.71 -13.66 -3.89
N GLU A 27 -20.53 -12.84 -4.57
CA GLU A 27 -20.71 -12.87 -6.03
C GLU A 27 -19.46 -12.39 -6.77
N GLU A 28 -18.93 -11.25 -6.35
CA GLU A 28 -17.71 -10.64 -6.91
C GLU A 28 -16.50 -11.52 -6.64
N GLU A 29 -16.37 -12.02 -5.42
CA GLU A 29 -15.29 -12.93 -5.03
C GLU A 29 -15.35 -14.24 -5.84
N ALA A 30 -16.54 -14.78 -6.08
CA ALA A 30 -16.72 -15.98 -6.91
C ALA A 30 -16.23 -15.75 -8.35
N GLN A 31 -16.51 -14.58 -8.93
CA GLN A 31 -16.03 -14.23 -10.28
C GLN A 31 -14.50 -14.13 -10.32
N ILE A 32 -13.90 -13.51 -9.32
CA ILE A 32 -12.44 -13.36 -9.20
C ILE A 32 -11.78 -14.74 -9.08
N LEU A 33 -12.30 -15.61 -8.22
CA LEU A 33 -11.79 -16.97 -8.04
C LEU A 33 -11.91 -17.82 -9.32
N LEU A 34 -13.05 -17.71 -10.02
CA LEU A 34 -13.26 -18.37 -11.32
C LEU A 34 -12.27 -17.89 -12.38
N ALA A 35 -12.02 -16.58 -12.43
CA ALA A 35 -11.07 -16.00 -13.38
C ALA A 35 -9.61 -16.36 -13.07
N ALA A 36 -9.27 -16.58 -11.80
CA ALA A 36 -7.93 -16.95 -11.36
C ALA A 36 -7.61 -18.44 -11.51
N ALA A 37 -8.64 -19.29 -11.57
CA ALA A 37 -8.47 -20.74 -11.62
C ALA A 37 -8.17 -21.22 -13.05
N ALA A 38 -7.13 -22.07 -13.21
CA ALA A 38 -6.81 -22.70 -14.48
C ALA A 38 -7.75 -23.87 -14.81
N ASP A 39 -8.27 -24.55 -13.78
CA ASP A 39 -9.14 -25.72 -13.88
C ASP A 39 -9.98 -25.91 -12.61
N ALA A 40 -10.86 -26.91 -12.61
CA ALA A 40 -11.75 -27.20 -11.47
C ALA A 40 -10.98 -27.59 -10.18
N VAL A 41 -9.80 -28.21 -10.29
CA VAL A 41 -8.99 -28.62 -9.14
C VAL A 41 -8.35 -27.40 -8.50
N SER A 42 -7.80 -26.50 -9.32
CA SER A 42 -7.24 -25.23 -8.84
C SER A 42 -8.32 -24.33 -8.25
N LEU A 43 -9.51 -24.27 -8.86
CA LEU A 43 -10.66 -23.54 -8.31
C LEU A 43 -11.02 -24.02 -6.90
N GLU A 44 -11.20 -25.34 -6.73
CA GLU A 44 -11.54 -25.89 -5.41
C GLU A 44 -10.49 -25.54 -4.35
N ARG A 45 -9.21 -25.58 -4.69
CA ARG A 45 -8.11 -25.19 -3.79
C ARG A 45 -8.20 -23.71 -3.40
N LEU A 46 -8.46 -22.81 -4.37
CA LEU A 46 -8.62 -21.38 -4.09
C LEU A 46 -9.82 -21.13 -3.17
N VAL A 47 -10.96 -21.81 -3.45
CA VAL A 47 -12.17 -21.70 -2.63
C VAL A 47 -11.94 -22.17 -1.21
N GLN A 48 -11.26 -23.30 -1.02
CA GLN A 48 -10.94 -23.81 0.32
C GLN A 48 -10.10 -22.82 1.12
N ARG A 49 -9.07 -22.20 0.50
CA ARG A 49 -8.27 -21.17 1.15
C ARG A 49 -9.13 -19.96 1.55
N ARG A 50 -10.02 -19.51 0.67
CA ARG A 50 -10.88 -18.36 0.94
C ARG A 50 -11.91 -18.65 2.05
N VAL A 51 -12.52 -19.80 2.04
CA VAL A 51 -13.55 -20.23 3.02
C VAL A 51 -12.98 -20.34 4.45
N VAL A 52 -11.70 -20.66 4.61
CA VAL A 52 -11.05 -20.66 5.94
C VAL A 52 -10.59 -19.26 6.39
N GLY A 53 -10.91 -18.20 5.61
CA GLY A 53 -10.70 -16.80 6.01
C GLY A 53 -9.43 -16.16 5.47
N GLU A 54 -8.68 -16.84 4.57
CA GLU A 54 -7.51 -16.22 3.94
C GLU A 54 -7.95 -15.06 3.04
N PRO A 55 -7.28 -13.88 3.07
CA PRO A 55 -7.60 -12.75 2.19
C PRO A 55 -7.67 -13.17 0.73
N LEU A 56 -8.69 -12.68 0.02
CA LEU A 56 -8.90 -13.02 -1.40
C LEU A 56 -7.64 -12.73 -2.24
N GLU A 57 -6.99 -11.61 -1.96
CA GLU A 57 -5.79 -11.15 -2.66
C GLU A 57 -4.60 -12.10 -2.48
N TYR A 58 -4.44 -12.71 -1.30
CA TYR A 58 -3.44 -13.76 -1.08
C TYR A 58 -3.82 -15.07 -1.78
N VAL A 59 -5.12 -15.38 -1.82
CA VAL A 59 -5.62 -16.58 -2.49
C VAL A 59 -5.33 -16.51 -3.99
N VAL A 60 -5.59 -15.36 -4.63
CA VAL A 60 -5.39 -15.17 -6.08
C VAL A 60 -4.00 -14.64 -6.45
N GLY A 61 -3.20 -14.24 -5.46
CA GLY A 61 -1.83 -13.75 -5.66
C GLY A 61 -1.76 -12.37 -6.30
N ALA A 62 -2.83 -11.58 -6.26
CA ALA A 62 -2.85 -10.24 -6.85
C ALA A 62 -4.00 -9.39 -6.29
N VAL A 63 -3.88 -8.07 -6.46
CA VAL A 63 -4.90 -7.07 -6.14
C VAL A 63 -5.02 -6.05 -7.27
N GLU A 64 -6.24 -5.59 -7.55
CA GLU A 64 -6.45 -4.43 -8.43
C GLU A 64 -6.22 -3.14 -7.62
N PHE A 65 -5.27 -2.31 -8.05
CA PHE A 65 -4.92 -1.07 -7.35
C PHE A 65 -4.58 0.04 -8.34
N GLY A 66 -5.27 1.18 -8.25
CA GLY A 66 -5.01 2.36 -9.09
C GLY A 66 -5.10 2.09 -10.60
N GLY A 67 -5.87 1.08 -11.01
CA GLY A 67 -6.04 0.64 -12.41
C GLY A 67 -4.99 -0.36 -12.89
N LEU A 68 -4.14 -0.88 -12.00
CA LEU A 68 -3.18 -1.93 -12.28
C LEU A 68 -3.50 -3.20 -11.49
N ARG A 69 -3.24 -4.35 -12.11
CA ARG A 69 -3.15 -5.62 -11.41
C ARG A 69 -1.75 -5.76 -10.79
N VAL A 70 -1.69 -5.66 -9.48
CA VAL A 70 -0.46 -5.73 -8.67
C VAL A 70 -0.32 -7.14 -8.11
N SER A 71 0.81 -7.79 -8.33
CA SER A 71 1.13 -9.09 -7.71
C SER A 71 1.23 -8.94 -6.20
N LEU A 72 0.74 -9.92 -5.46
CA LEU A 72 0.76 -9.89 -4.01
C LEU A 72 1.22 -11.25 -3.46
N MET A 73 2.13 -11.20 -2.50
CA MET A 73 2.63 -12.37 -1.78
C MET A 73 2.00 -12.45 -0.38
N PRO A 74 1.71 -13.66 0.14
CA PRO A 74 1.29 -13.83 1.54
C PRO A 74 2.29 -13.18 2.50
N GLY A 75 1.78 -12.48 3.51
CA GLY A 75 2.60 -11.75 4.47
C GLY A 75 2.98 -10.32 4.06
N VAL A 76 2.60 -9.87 2.87
CA VAL A 76 2.75 -8.47 2.44
C VAL A 76 1.44 -7.73 2.64
N PHE A 77 1.49 -6.50 3.14
CA PHE A 77 0.30 -5.66 3.32
C PHE A 77 -0.53 -5.57 2.03
N VAL A 78 -1.84 -5.81 2.14
CA VAL A 78 -2.78 -5.71 1.01
C VAL A 78 -3.04 -4.23 0.69
N PRO A 79 -2.68 -3.71 -0.49
CA PRO A 79 -2.96 -2.32 -0.87
C PRO A 79 -4.46 -1.99 -0.80
N ARG A 80 -4.81 -0.90 -0.12
CA ARG A 80 -6.20 -0.46 0.05
C ARG A 80 -6.57 0.59 -0.98
N GLN A 81 -7.79 0.53 -1.53
CA GLN A 81 -8.23 1.49 -2.56
C GLN A 81 -8.18 2.95 -2.10
N ARG A 82 -8.35 3.23 -0.80
CA ARG A 82 -8.19 4.58 -0.26
C ARG A 82 -6.79 5.16 -0.48
N SER A 83 -5.75 4.31 -0.48
CA SER A 83 -4.36 4.74 -0.69
C SER A 83 -4.08 5.23 -2.13
N VAL A 84 -5.02 5.06 -3.06
CA VAL A 84 -4.96 5.68 -4.40
C VAL A 84 -4.90 7.20 -4.30
N LEU A 85 -5.44 7.81 -3.22
CA LEU A 85 -5.30 9.24 -2.95
C LEU A 85 -3.82 9.68 -2.93
N LEU A 86 -2.92 8.87 -2.35
CA LEU A 86 -1.48 9.18 -2.34
C LEU A 86 -0.90 9.25 -3.76
N VAL A 87 -1.33 8.32 -4.63
CA VAL A 87 -0.90 8.32 -6.04
C VAL A 87 -1.41 9.55 -6.79
N GLU A 88 -2.67 9.93 -6.56
CA GLU A 88 -3.29 11.10 -7.21
C GLU A 88 -2.57 12.39 -6.80
N ILE A 89 -2.32 12.58 -5.49
CA ILE A 89 -1.56 13.72 -4.97
C ILE A 89 -0.13 13.72 -5.52
N ALA A 90 0.54 12.56 -5.52
CA ALA A 90 1.90 12.45 -6.02
C ALA A 90 2.00 12.79 -7.50
N ALA A 91 1.05 12.33 -8.32
CA ALA A 91 1.00 12.63 -9.75
C ALA A 91 0.70 14.11 -10.04
N GLU A 92 -0.06 14.79 -9.16
CA GLU A 92 -0.34 16.23 -9.23
C GLU A 92 0.92 17.07 -8.90
N LEU A 93 1.69 16.64 -7.89
CA LEU A 93 2.81 17.40 -7.36
C LEU A 93 4.15 17.13 -8.07
N ALA A 94 4.31 15.95 -8.67
CA ALA A 94 5.57 15.55 -9.27
C ALA A 94 5.82 16.24 -10.64
N ALA A 95 7.03 16.75 -10.82
CA ALA A 95 7.51 17.14 -12.14
C ALA A 95 7.71 15.89 -13.03
N SER A 96 7.74 16.08 -14.35
CA SER A 96 7.82 14.98 -15.33
C SER A 96 9.08 14.11 -15.21
N ALA A 97 10.17 14.62 -14.63
CA ALA A 97 11.43 13.91 -14.44
C ALA A 97 11.79 13.78 -12.95
N ALA A 98 10.80 13.74 -12.06
CA ALA A 98 10.99 13.69 -10.61
C ALA A 98 11.64 12.38 -10.16
N THR A 99 12.44 12.46 -9.10
CA THR A 99 12.90 11.31 -8.31
C THR A 99 11.88 11.07 -7.19
N ILE A 100 11.14 9.97 -7.29
CA ILE A 100 10.04 9.62 -6.38
C ILE A 100 10.44 8.40 -5.56
N VAL A 101 10.28 8.49 -4.23
CA VAL A 101 10.51 7.38 -3.31
C VAL A 101 9.17 6.90 -2.74
N ASP A 102 8.86 5.63 -2.95
CA ASP A 102 7.79 4.87 -2.29
C ASP A 102 8.39 4.21 -1.04
N LEU A 103 8.17 4.82 0.12
CA LEU A 103 8.77 4.41 1.40
C LEU A 103 7.76 3.57 2.20
N CYS A 104 8.22 2.49 2.85
CA CYS A 104 7.36 1.43 3.40
C CYS A 104 6.48 0.85 2.28
N CYS A 105 7.12 0.46 1.18
CA CYS A 105 6.45 0.23 -0.11
C CYS A 105 5.56 -1.03 -0.14
N GLY A 106 5.73 -1.96 0.82
CA GLY A 106 5.00 -3.23 0.81
C GLY A 106 5.15 -3.97 -0.52
N SER A 107 4.05 -4.18 -1.22
CA SER A 107 4.07 -4.77 -2.57
C SER A 107 4.61 -3.84 -3.68
N GLY A 108 4.96 -2.59 -3.36
CA GLY A 108 5.35 -1.59 -4.36
C GLY A 108 4.18 -1.06 -5.20
N ALA A 109 2.95 -1.19 -4.72
CA ALA A 109 1.74 -0.82 -5.46
C ALA A 109 1.70 0.67 -5.82
N LEU A 110 2.04 1.56 -4.88
CA LEU A 110 2.10 3.01 -5.12
C LEU A 110 3.13 3.32 -6.20
N GLY A 111 4.35 2.81 -6.03
CA GLY A 111 5.45 2.99 -6.98
C GLY A 111 5.11 2.46 -8.38
N ALA A 112 4.46 1.30 -8.49
CA ALA A 112 4.08 0.70 -9.77
C ALA A 112 3.04 1.55 -10.52
N VAL A 113 2.04 2.09 -9.82
CA VAL A 113 1.04 2.99 -10.43
C VAL A 113 1.69 4.31 -10.81
N LEU A 114 2.56 4.88 -9.97
CA LEU A 114 3.30 6.10 -10.28
C LEU A 114 4.22 5.93 -11.49
N ALA A 115 4.95 4.81 -11.60
CA ALA A 115 5.75 4.49 -12.78
C ALA A 115 4.95 4.46 -14.09
N THR A 116 3.68 4.04 -14.00
CA THR A 116 2.79 4.01 -15.17
C THR A 116 2.24 5.39 -15.50
N ARG A 117 1.87 6.19 -14.49
CA ARG A 117 1.30 7.53 -14.68
C ARG A 117 2.34 8.59 -15.05
N LEU A 118 3.58 8.39 -14.59
CA LEU A 118 4.69 9.32 -14.75
C LEU A 118 5.90 8.63 -15.41
N PRO A 119 5.83 8.30 -16.71
CA PRO A 119 6.85 7.46 -17.36
C PRO A 119 8.25 8.12 -17.43
N GLY A 120 8.35 9.42 -17.16
CA GLY A 120 9.63 10.14 -17.07
C GLY A 120 10.23 10.18 -15.66
N ALA A 121 9.49 9.77 -14.63
CA ALA A 121 9.96 9.78 -13.25
C ALA A 121 10.88 8.58 -12.93
N SER A 122 11.84 8.81 -12.05
CA SER A 122 12.67 7.75 -11.46
C SER A 122 11.98 7.22 -10.20
N ILE A 123 11.49 6.00 -10.23
CA ILE A 123 10.80 5.37 -9.10
C ILE A 123 11.77 4.52 -8.30
N ILE A 124 11.81 4.78 -7.00
CA ILE A 124 12.58 4.04 -6.02
C ILE A 124 11.61 3.58 -4.92
N ALA A 125 11.69 2.33 -4.52
CA ALA A 125 10.89 1.76 -3.44
C ALA A 125 11.81 1.23 -2.33
N ALA A 126 11.37 1.34 -1.08
CA ALA A 126 12.12 0.79 0.05
C ALA A 126 11.17 0.22 1.11
N ASP A 127 11.56 -0.92 1.68
CA ASP A 127 10.86 -1.56 2.79
C ASP A 127 11.85 -2.28 3.70
N ILE A 128 11.49 -2.46 4.96
CA ILE A 128 12.29 -3.19 5.94
C ILE A 128 12.09 -4.71 5.84
N ASP A 129 10.98 -5.14 5.24
CA ASP A 129 10.62 -6.54 5.11
C ASP A 129 11.18 -7.12 3.79
N PRO A 130 11.99 -8.19 3.84
CA PRO A 130 12.52 -8.83 2.64
C PRO A 130 11.44 -9.43 1.73
N ILE A 131 10.30 -9.92 2.28
CA ILE A 131 9.19 -10.45 1.47
C ILE A 131 8.49 -9.31 0.72
N ALA A 132 8.32 -8.16 1.40
CA ALA A 132 7.76 -6.96 0.78
C ALA A 132 8.65 -6.46 -0.37
N THR A 133 9.96 -6.38 -0.16
CA THR A 133 10.90 -5.95 -1.21
C THR A 133 10.99 -6.94 -2.38
N GLU A 134 10.88 -8.25 -2.14
CA GLU A 134 10.77 -9.25 -3.20
C GLU A 134 9.49 -9.03 -4.03
N CYS A 135 8.35 -8.86 -3.37
CA CYS A 135 7.06 -8.58 -4.00
C CYS A 135 7.10 -7.28 -4.82
N ALA A 136 7.64 -6.19 -4.23
CA ALA A 136 7.82 -4.91 -4.92
C ALA A 136 8.75 -5.04 -6.14
N GLY A 137 9.79 -5.88 -6.05
CA GLY A 137 10.70 -6.19 -7.16
C GLY A 137 9.99 -6.79 -8.37
N VAL A 138 8.99 -7.64 -8.15
CA VAL A 138 8.15 -8.18 -9.22
C VAL A 138 7.32 -7.06 -9.87
N ASN A 139 6.66 -6.23 -9.07
CA ASN A 139 5.76 -5.18 -9.55
C ASN A 139 6.47 -3.99 -10.21
N LEU A 140 7.70 -3.71 -9.81
CA LEU A 140 8.53 -2.63 -10.33
C LEU A 140 9.56 -3.09 -11.37
N ALA A 141 9.53 -4.37 -11.79
CA ALA A 141 10.49 -4.90 -12.76
C ALA A 141 10.56 -4.04 -14.03
N GLY A 142 11.76 -3.54 -14.35
CA GLY A 142 12.01 -2.66 -15.50
C GLY A 142 11.45 -1.23 -15.38
N ARG A 143 10.85 -0.85 -14.24
CA ARG A 143 10.20 0.45 -14.03
C ARG A 143 10.70 1.22 -12.80
N GLY A 144 11.40 0.56 -11.88
CA GLY A 144 11.88 1.16 -10.65
C GLY A 144 12.99 0.32 -10.00
N GLN A 145 13.55 0.84 -8.92
CA GLN A 145 14.56 0.18 -8.10
C GLN A 145 13.98 -0.08 -6.71
N VAL A 146 14.32 -1.23 -6.12
CA VAL A 146 13.83 -1.63 -4.78
C VAL A 146 15.01 -1.86 -3.86
N TYR A 147 14.91 -1.35 -2.64
CA TYR A 147 15.94 -1.46 -1.61
C TYR A 147 15.36 -2.03 -0.32
N LEU A 148 16.11 -2.95 0.30
CA LEU A 148 15.79 -3.52 1.61
C LEU A 148 16.50 -2.71 2.70
N GLY A 149 15.78 -2.24 3.71
CA GLY A 149 16.34 -1.57 4.87
C GLY A 149 15.35 -0.66 5.59
N ASP A 150 15.81 -0.03 6.68
CA ASP A 150 14.97 0.81 7.53
C ASP A 150 14.88 2.24 6.96
N LEU A 151 13.68 2.60 6.46
CA LEU A 151 13.35 3.91 5.94
C LEU A 151 14.43 4.43 4.96
N PHE A 152 14.92 5.64 5.20
CA PHE A 152 15.90 6.30 4.33
C PHE A 152 17.29 5.67 4.40
N GLU A 153 17.61 4.88 5.44
CA GLU A 153 18.90 4.19 5.54
C GLU A 153 19.06 3.12 4.45
N ALA A 154 17.94 2.60 3.91
CA ALA A 154 17.94 1.69 2.78
C ALA A 154 18.48 2.33 1.49
N LEU A 155 18.38 3.65 1.36
CA LEU A 155 18.63 4.35 0.12
C LEU A 155 20.14 4.64 -0.10
N PRO A 156 20.61 4.62 -1.37
CA PRO A 156 21.98 5.03 -1.69
C PRO A 156 22.27 6.47 -1.21
N GLN A 157 23.41 6.68 -0.57
CA GLN A 157 23.82 8.00 -0.06
C GLN A 157 23.87 9.09 -1.13
N ALA A 158 24.11 8.70 -2.39
CA ALA A 158 24.10 9.61 -3.53
C ALA A 158 22.74 10.28 -3.79
N MET A 159 21.65 9.77 -3.19
CA MET A 159 20.31 10.35 -3.31
C MET A 159 20.03 11.48 -2.31
N ARG A 160 20.92 11.71 -1.34
CA ARG A 160 20.75 12.80 -0.39
C ARG A 160 20.62 14.15 -1.09
N GLY A 161 19.57 14.90 -0.70
CA GLY A 161 19.24 16.21 -1.28
C GLY A 161 18.70 16.17 -2.70
N ARG A 162 18.30 14.98 -3.22
CA ARG A 162 17.86 14.80 -4.60
C ARG A 162 16.47 14.19 -4.77
N ILE A 163 15.79 13.86 -3.68
CA ILE A 163 14.44 13.28 -3.73
C ILE A 163 13.44 14.42 -3.88
N ASP A 164 12.68 14.40 -4.95
CA ASP A 164 11.68 15.42 -5.25
C ASP A 164 10.34 15.12 -4.57
N LEU A 165 10.02 13.83 -4.39
CA LEU A 165 8.79 13.43 -3.75
C LEU A 165 8.96 12.11 -2.99
N VAL A 166 8.47 12.09 -1.76
CA VAL A 166 8.32 10.88 -0.96
C VAL A 166 6.83 10.59 -0.80
N VAL A 167 6.39 9.40 -1.17
CA VAL A 167 5.09 8.85 -0.79
C VAL A 167 5.32 7.75 0.24
N CYS A 168 4.46 7.70 1.27
CA CYS A 168 4.61 6.70 2.31
C CYS A 168 3.25 6.31 2.88
N ASN A 169 2.92 5.03 2.78
CA ASN A 169 1.80 4.43 3.49
C ASN A 169 2.35 3.57 4.65
N ALA A 170 2.87 4.23 5.68
CA ALA A 170 3.41 3.57 6.86
C ALA A 170 2.28 3.01 7.75
N PRO A 171 2.55 2.01 8.60
CA PRO A 171 1.63 1.60 9.64
C PRO A 171 1.16 2.78 10.50
N TYR A 172 -0.16 2.97 10.60
CA TYR A 172 -0.75 4.11 11.35
C TYR A 172 -1.89 3.70 12.29
N VAL A 173 -2.16 2.41 12.45
CA VAL A 173 -3.18 1.94 13.41
C VAL A 173 -2.61 2.05 14.82
N PRO A 174 -3.30 2.73 15.76
CA PRO A 174 -2.90 2.70 17.16
C PRO A 174 -2.88 1.26 17.69
N THR A 175 -1.85 0.89 18.45
CA THR A 175 -1.67 -0.48 18.98
C THR A 175 -2.94 -1.00 19.66
N SER A 176 -3.63 -0.15 20.44
CA SER A 176 -4.89 -0.52 21.13
C SER A 176 -6.07 -0.78 20.19
N ALA A 177 -6.03 -0.27 18.94
CA ALA A 177 -7.10 -0.41 17.97
C ALA A 177 -6.96 -1.66 17.08
N ILE A 178 -5.79 -2.28 17.04
CA ILE A 178 -5.52 -3.47 16.21
C ILE A 178 -6.50 -4.61 16.52
N ALA A 179 -6.85 -4.82 17.79
CA ALA A 179 -7.78 -5.86 18.20
C ALA A 179 -9.21 -5.68 17.61
N MET A 180 -9.58 -4.46 17.18
CA MET A 180 -10.88 -4.13 16.59
C MET A 180 -10.87 -4.19 15.06
N MET A 181 -9.72 -4.45 14.44
CA MET A 181 -9.63 -4.57 12.98
C MET A 181 -10.33 -5.84 12.48
N PRO A 182 -10.76 -5.86 11.22
CA PRO A 182 -11.31 -7.05 10.58
C PRO A 182 -10.39 -8.28 10.76
N PRO A 183 -10.96 -9.48 11.00
CA PRO A 183 -10.18 -10.70 11.21
C PRO A 183 -9.17 -10.97 10.09
N GLU A 184 -9.53 -10.72 8.84
CA GLU A 184 -8.65 -10.91 7.67
C GLU A 184 -7.34 -10.14 7.80
N ALA A 185 -7.40 -8.85 8.14
CA ALA A 185 -6.19 -8.05 8.34
C ALA A 185 -5.43 -8.50 9.60
N ARG A 186 -6.14 -8.63 10.73
CA ARG A 186 -5.53 -8.95 12.03
C ARG A 186 -4.83 -10.30 12.10
N VAL A 187 -5.36 -11.31 11.39
CA VAL A 187 -4.86 -12.70 11.44
C VAL A 187 -3.82 -12.98 10.36
N HIS A 188 -3.98 -12.37 9.19
CA HIS A 188 -3.20 -12.74 8.01
C HIS A 188 -2.15 -11.70 7.60
N GLU A 189 -2.36 -10.41 7.91
CA GLU A 189 -1.33 -9.40 7.67
C GLU A 189 -0.35 -9.33 8.86
N PRO A 190 0.94 -9.14 8.61
CA PRO A 190 1.92 -9.00 9.70
C PRO A 190 1.56 -7.81 10.60
N GLN A 191 1.62 -7.97 11.92
CA GLN A 191 1.30 -6.90 12.86
C GLN A 191 2.16 -5.65 12.61
N ALA A 192 3.41 -5.83 12.22
CA ALA A 192 4.34 -4.73 11.91
C ALA A 192 3.86 -3.84 10.75
N THR A 193 2.98 -4.33 9.87
CA THR A 193 2.40 -3.55 8.77
C THR A 193 1.17 -2.73 9.18
N LEU A 194 0.69 -2.90 10.41
CA LEU A 194 -0.51 -2.28 10.95
C LEU A 194 -0.18 -1.32 12.10
N ASP A 195 0.72 -1.74 13.00
CA ASP A 195 0.98 -1.10 14.27
C ASP A 195 1.83 0.19 14.12
N GLY A 196 1.18 1.33 14.29
CA GLY A 196 1.82 2.66 14.27
C GLY A 196 2.23 3.18 15.64
N GLY A 197 2.18 2.36 16.70
CA GLY A 197 2.49 2.76 18.08
C GLY A 197 1.28 3.28 18.85
N ALA A 198 1.53 3.96 19.94
CA ALA A 198 0.51 4.34 20.93
C ALA A 198 -0.63 5.17 20.32
N ASP A 199 -0.33 6.15 19.49
CA ASP A 199 -1.29 7.00 18.77
C ASP A 199 -1.31 6.74 17.26
N GLY A 200 -0.55 5.74 16.80
CA GLY A 200 -0.44 5.37 15.38
C GLY A 200 0.47 6.29 14.56
N LEU A 201 1.24 7.19 15.16
CA LEU A 201 2.04 8.18 14.43
C LEU A 201 3.56 8.04 14.64
N ASP A 202 4.03 6.94 15.23
CA ASP A 202 5.45 6.80 15.55
C ASP A 202 6.33 6.77 14.28
N LEU A 203 5.93 6.03 13.26
CA LEU A 203 6.65 6.01 11.98
C LEU A 203 6.51 7.34 11.22
N LEU A 204 5.35 7.98 11.25
CA LEU A 204 5.16 9.30 10.64
C LEU A 204 6.14 10.33 11.24
N ARG A 205 6.32 10.33 12.57
CA ARG A 205 7.31 11.20 13.24
C ARG A 205 8.73 10.93 12.77
N ARG A 206 9.09 9.65 12.62
CA ARG A 206 10.41 9.27 12.11
C ARG A 206 10.59 9.73 10.67
N VAL A 207 9.65 9.39 9.78
CA VAL A 207 9.72 9.75 8.37
C VAL A 207 9.81 11.26 8.18
N ALA A 208 8.97 12.04 8.85
CA ALA A 208 8.98 13.51 8.73
C ALA A 208 10.34 14.12 9.13
N ARG A 209 10.95 13.62 10.22
CA ARG A 209 12.27 14.09 10.69
C ARG A 209 13.41 13.64 9.77
N GLU A 210 13.39 12.37 9.35
CA GLU A 210 14.47 11.75 8.60
C GLU A 210 14.46 12.12 7.11
N ALA A 211 13.31 12.55 6.55
CA ALA A 211 13.16 12.97 5.15
C ALA A 211 14.01 14.19 4.79
N VAL A 212 14.12 15.17 5.68
CA VAL A 212 14.69 16.49 5.40
C VAL A 212 16.07 16.46 4.72
N PRO A 213 17.08 15.67 5.19
CA PRO A 213 18.38 15.62 4.55
C PRO A 213 18.41 14.88 3.21
N TRP A 214 17.36 14.15 2.85
CA TRP A 214 17.26 13.39 1.60
C TRP A 214 16.54 14.15 0.50
N MET A 215 15.65 15.05 0.87
CA MET A 215 14.77 15.76 -0.03
C MET A 215 15.46 16.96 -0.69
N ALA A 216 15.10 17.22 -1.94
CA ALA A 216 15.51 18.40 -2.68
C ALA A 216 14.94 19.69 -2.07
N SER A 217 15.43 20.85 -2.51
CA SER A 217 15.00 22.15 -1.98
C SER A 217 13.54 22.52 -2.35
N SER A 218 13.01 21.97 -3.43
CA SER A 218 11.58 22.08 -3.78
C SER A 218 11.05 20.66 -3.89
N SER A 219 10.38 20.18 -2.84
CA SER A 219 10.03 18.76 -2.73
C SER A 219 8.83 18.53 -1.84
N HIS A 220 8.25 17.34 -1.94
CA HIS A 220 7.01 16.99 -1.24
C HIS A 220 7.13 15.68 -0.48
N LEU A 221 6.52 15.63 0.71
CA LEU A 221 6.32 14.43 1.50
C LEU A 221 4.81 14.18 1.65
N VAL A 222 4.33 13.02 1.23
CA VAL A 222 2.90 12.65 1.26
C VAL A 222 2.72 11.37 2.05
N MET A 223 1.91 11.40 3.12
CA MET A 223 1.65 10.23 3.96
C MET A 223 0.16 10.04 4.23
N GLU A 224 -0.30 8.77 4.17
CA GLU A 224 -1.64 8.39 4.59
C GLU A 224 -1.77 8.40 6.11
N VAL A 225 -2.93 8.85 6.63
CA VAL A 225 -3.25 8.86 8.05
C VAL A 225 -4.74 8.57 8.27
N GLY A 226 -5.12 8.19 9.49
CA GLY A 226 -6.52 8.16 9.89
C GLY A 226 -7.09 9.56 10.07
N GLU A 227 -8.41 9.73 9.87
CA GLU A 227 -9.07 11.05 10.01
C GLU A 227 -8.80 11.69 11.37
N SER A 228 -8.89 10.92 12.45
CA SER A 228 -8.61 11.43 13.82
C SER A 228 -7.15 11.85 14.06
N GLN A 229 -6.23 11.44 13.20
CA GLN A 229 -4.81 11.72 13.29
C GLN A 229 -4.39 12.93 12.45
N ALA A 230 -5.23 13.40 11.53
CA ALA A 230 -4.87 14.36 10.49
C ALA A 230 -4.26 15.66 11.01
N ASP A 231 -4.89 16.29 12.02
CA ASP A 231 -4.37 17.55 12.59
C ASP A 231 -3.06 17.35 13.35
N THR A 232 -2.92 16.25 14.08
CA THR A 232 -1.66 15.93 14.77
C THR A 232 -0.54 15.66 13.77
N ALA A 233 -0.81 14.90 12.72
CA ALA A 233 0.16 14.61 11.66
C ALA A 233 0.59 15.90 10.93
N ARG A 234 -0.35 16.82 10.66
CA ARG A 234 -0.04 18.14 10.09
C ARG A 234 0.88 18.95 10.99
N GLN A 235 0.66 18.93 12.32
CA GLN A 235 1.53 19.61 13.28
C GLN A 235 2.93 18.99 13.32
N ILE A 236 3.04 17.65 13.24
CA ILE A 236 4.33 16.95 13.18
C ILE A 236 5.11 17.36 11.92
N PHE A 237 4.46 17.45 10.77
CA PHE A 237 5.09 17.90 9.52
C PHE A 237 5.56 19.35 9.64
N ALA A 238 4.73 20.23 10.20
CA ALA A 238 5.10 21.64 10.43
C ALA A 238 6.32 21.76 11.37
N ALA A 239 6.35 20.97 12.46
CA ALA A 239 7.48 20.94 13.38
C ALA A 239 8.78 20.38 12.75
N ALA A 240 8.66 19.55 11.70
CA ALA A 240 9.80 19.06 10.92
C ALA A 240 10.26 20.04 9.81
N GLY A 241 9.63 21.22 9.69
CA GLY A 241 10.01 22.26 8.73
C GLY A 241 9.29 22.19 7.39
N PHE A 242 8.14 21.51 7.29
CA PHE A 242 7.32 21.48 6.09
C PHE A 242 6.17 22.50 6.16
N ALA A 243 5.85 23.17 5.05
CA ALA A 243 4.53 23.78 4.88
C ALA A 243 3.50 22.65 4.73
N ALA A 244 2.69 22.41 5.77
CA ALA A 244 1.87 21.22 5.89
C ALA A 244 0.38 21.49 5.63
N SER A 245 -0.24 20.66 4.80
CA SER A 245 -1.67 20.66 4.49
C SER A 245 -2.28 19.27 4.60
N ILE A 246 -3.62 19.19 4.65
CA ILE A 246 -4.38 17.94 4.67
C ILE A 246 -5.19 17.84 3.39
N ARG A 247 -5.16 16.67 2.76
CA ARG A 247 -5.96 16.33 1.58
C ARG A 247 -6.91 15.18 1.96
N ARG A 248 -8.13 15.25 1.47
CA ARG A 248 -9.19 14.24 1.74
C ARG A 248 -9.82 13.77 0.44
N ASP A 249 -10.27 12.53 0.49
CA ASP A 249 -11.18 11.93 -0.48
C ASP A 249 -12.31 11.27 0.31
N ASP A 250 -13.43 11.97 0.37
CA ASP A 250 -14.60 11.54 1.17
C ASP A 250 -15.26 10.29 0.58
N ASP A 251 -15.19 10.09 -0.73
CA ASP A 251 -15.75 8.92 -1.42
C ASP A 251 -15.02 7.63 -1.03
N ARG A 252 -13.70 7.70 -0.86
CA ARG A 252 -12.86 6.57 -0.44
C ARG A 252 -12.59 6.53 1.06
N GLY A 253 -13.02 7.56 1.80
CA GLY A 253 -12.68 7.73 3.22
C GLY A 253 -11.17 7.83 3.44
N ALA A 254 -10.45 8.50 2.54
CA ALA A 254 -9.01 8.61 2.55
C ALA A 254 -8.54 9.98 3.03
N VAL A 255 -7.48 9.98 3.83
CA VAL A 255 -6.84 11.21 4.33
C VAL A 255 -5.33 11.12 4.16
N ALA A 256 -4.74 12.18 3.63
CA ALA A 256 -3.29 12.32 3.51
C ALA A 256 -2.82 13.67 4.08
N VAL A 257 -1.65 13.65 4.70
CA VAL A 257 -0.90 14.86 5.04
C VAL A 257 0.15 15.08 3.98
N VAL A 258 0.20 16.32 3.48
CA VAL A 258 1.16 16.78 2.46
C VAL A 258 2.06 17.82 3.07
N GLY A 259 3.35 17.57 3.08
CA GLY A 259 4.39 18.52 3.45
C GLY A 259 5.12 19.03 2.21
N THR A 260 5.25 20.34 2.07
CA THR A 260 6.02 20.99 1.02
C THR A 260 7.24 21.66 1.61
N ARG A 261 8.40 21.48 0.97
CA ARG A 261 9.61 22.27 1.23
C ARG A 261 9.81 23.28 0.13
N ASP A 262 9.99 24.54 0.48
CA ASP A 262 10.30 25.61 -0.44
C ASP A 262 11.81 25.85 -0.57
N ALA A 263 12.24 26.34 -1.71
CA ALA A 263 13.65 26.61 -2.04
C ALA A 263 14.35 27.59 -1.04
N THR A 264 13.59 28.29 -0.23
CA THR A 264 14.04 29.36 0.66
C THR A 264 14.48 28.89 2.07
N ASP A 265 14.25 27.64 2.44
CA ASP A 265 14.53 27.13 3.80
C ASP A 265 15.99 26.65 4.00
N ARG A 266 16.96 27.25 3.31
CA ARG A 266 18.38 27.10 3.63
C ARG A 266 18.84 28.32 4.43
N ALA A 267 18.65 28.33 5.73
CA ALA A 267 19.35 29.19 6.66
C ALA A 267 20.27 28.37 7.55
#